data_0ebf51945ae8ba3ab213f5aefc7c354d
#
_entry.id   0ebf51945ae8ba3ab213f5aefc7c354d
#
_cell.length_a   1.000
_cell.length_b   1.000
_cell.length_c   1.000
_cell.angle_alpha   90.00
_cell.angle_beta   90.00
_cell.angle_gamma   90.00
#
_symmetry.space_group_name_H-M   'P 1'
#
loop_
_entity.id
_entity.type
_entity.pdbx_description
1 polymer ?
#
loop_
_entity_poly.entity_id
_entity_poly.type
_entity_poly.pdbx_seq_one_letter_code
_entity_poly.pdbx_strand_id
1 'polypeptide(L)'
;MSEKKTQTASGYKRTLSNAHIQLIALGGTIGTGLFLGVGDSIHRAGPSVILIYIIFGIFLFLLMRALGELIMSDLNKHTYIDFIEQYLGKNIGFITGYLYWLSWITLGMAETTALGIYFKYWFPTLKPWIPGIITIVILLLINLISARVFGNLEFSFAIIKIVTIIAFVILILYLLVTGGKTSFGPVSFANLDDHGGFFARGSKGFLQGCLLYTSPSPRDLS
;
A
#
# COMPACT_ATOMS: atom_id res chain seq x y z
N MET A 1 33.05 25.18 -13.80
CA MET A 1 33.23 23.82 -13.27
C MET A 1 32.28 22.90 -14.01
N SER A 2 32.81 22.02 -14.85
CA SER A 2 32.09 21.19 -15.81
C SER A 2 31.43 20.01 -15.08
N GLU A 3 30.08 19.95 -15.11
CA GLU A 3 29.34 18.76 -14.69
C GLU A 3 29.66 17.61 -15.65
N LYS A 4 30.39 16.65 -15.16
CA LYS A 4 30.63 15.36 -15.81
C LYS A 4 29.29 14.61 -15.90
N LYS A 5 28.65 14.63 -17.06
CA LYS A 5 27.57 13.72 -17.41
C LYS A 5 28.09 12.29 -17.39
N THR A 6 27.85 11.58 -16.32
CA THR A 6 28.11 10.14 -16.22
C THR A 6 27.09 9.43 -17.12
N GLN A 7 27.50 9.08 -18.33
CA GLN A 7 26.74 8.19 -19.21
C GLN A 7 26.85 6.78 -18.61
N THR A 8 25.78 6.31 -18.01
CA THR A 8 25.63 4.90 -17.65
C THR A 8 25.33 4.10 -18.91
N ALA A 9 25.96 2.95 -19.06
CA ALA A 9 25.97 2.07 -20.24
C ALA A 9 24.63 1.39 -20.59
N SER A 10 23.53 1.72 -19.95
CA SER A 10 22.19 1.32 -20.35
C SER A 10 21.43 2.56 -20.83
N GLY A 11 20.86 2.51 -22.04
CA GLY A 11 20.21 3.63 -22.74
C GLY A 11 18.98 4.24 -22.05
N TYR A 12 18.82 4.09 -20.75
CA TYR A 12 17.75 4.67 -19.94
C TYR A 12 18.12 6.11 -19.55
N LYS A 13 17.34 7.07 -20.03
CA LYS A 13 17.42 8.45 -19.55
C LYS A 13 16.80 8.55 -18.15
N ARG A 14 17.55 9.04 -17.17
CA ARG A 14 17.00 9.43 -15.85
C ARG A 14 16.01 10.58 -16.07
N THR A 15 14.73 10.28 -16.08
CA THR A 15 13.64 11.27 -16.26
C THR A 15 13.01 11.71 -14.94
N LEU A 16 13.20 10.94 -13.87
CA LEU A 16 12.62 11.19 -12.54
C LEU A 16 13.71 11.63 -11.56
N SER A 17 13.40 12.60 -10.69
CA SER A 17 14.26 13.00 -9.58
C SER A 17 14.18 11.98 -8.43
N ASN A 18 15.17 11.99 -7.52
CA ASN A 18 15.17 11.12 -6.35
C ASN A 18 13.91 11.33 -5.47
N ALA A 19 13.44 12.58 -5.35
CA ALA A 19 12.21 12.89 -4.61
C ALA A 19 10.97 12.25 -5.27
N HIS A 20 10.89 12.24 -6.62
CA HIS A 20 9.80 11.56 -7.34
C HIS A 20 9.81 10.05 -7.04
N ILE A 21 10.98 9.42 -7.10
CA ILE A 21 11.10 7.97 -6.87
C ILE A 21 10.68 7.62 -5.43
N GLN A 22 11.13 8.39 -4.43
CA GLN A 22 10.78 8.15 -3.04
C GLN A 22 9.29 8.36 -2.76
N LEU A 23 8.70 9.43 -3.30
CA LEU A 23 7.26 9.71 -3.10
C LEU A 23 6.37 8.72 -3.86
N ILE A 24 6.75 8.29 -5.06
CA ILE A 24 6.05 7.23 -5.79
C ILE A 24 6.13 5.91 -4.99
N ALA A 25 7.31 5.56 -4.45
CA ALA A 25 7.45 4.36 -3.63
C ALA A 25 6.57 4.42 -2.38
N LEU A 26 6.57 5.53 -1.65
CA LEU A 26 5.70 5.74 -0.49
C LEU A 26 4.21 5.73 -0.88
N GLY A 27 3.84 6.43 -1.95
CA GLY A 27 2.46 6.49 -2.44
C GLY A 27 1.95 5.14 -2.95
N GLY A 28 2.83 4.33 -3.53
CA GLY A 28 2.52 2.98 -3.99
C GLY A 28 2.24 1.98 -2.85
N THR A 29 2.86 2.18 -1.68
CA THR A 29 2.58 1.35 -0.49
C THR A 29 1.27 1.74 0.21
N ILE A 30 0.79 2.96 0.01
CA ILE A 30 -0.47 3.47 0.59
C ILE A 30 -1.60 3.18 -0.40
N GLY A 31 -2.27 2.05 -0.24
CA GLY A 31 -3.39 1.60 -1.07
C GLY A 31 -4.70 1.48 -0.31
N THR A 32 -5.64 0.77 -0.89
CA THR A 32 -6.95 0.44 -0.31
C THR A 32 -6.83 -0.32 0.99
N GLY A 33 -5.79 -1.11 1.19
CA GLY A 33 -5.51 -1.81 2.43
C GLY A 33 -5.45 -0.88 3.65
N LEU A 34 -4.87 0.33 3.51
CA LEU A 34 -4.85 1.31 4.59
C LEU A 34 -6.21 2.00 4.78
N PHE A 35 -6.88 2.40 3.69
CA PHE A 35 -8.10 3.20 3.80
C PHE A 35 -9.36 2.35 4.03
N LEU A 36 -9.43 1.15 3.47
CA LEU A 36 -10.57 0.26 3.60
C LEU A 36 -10.33 -0.87 4.61
N GLY A 37 -9.18 -1.53 4.52
CA GLY A 37 -8.88 -2.73 5.31
C GLY A 37 -8.52 -2.45 6.77
N VAL A 38 -8.02 -1.25 7.11
CA VAL A 38 -7.63 -0.93 8.48
C VAL A 38 -8.82 -0.96 9.45
N GLY A 39 -10.00 -0.56 9.00
CA GLY A 39 -11.23 -0.59 9.81
C GLY A 39 -11.58 -2.00 10.27
N ASP A 40 -11.51 -2.98 9.38
CA ASP A 40 -11.78 -4.39 9.71
C ASP A 40 -10.68 -4.97 10.59
N SER A 41 -9.43 -4.61 10.35
CA SER A 41 -8.29 -5.00 11.19
C SER A 41 -8.45 -4.49 12.63
N ILE A 42 -8.87 -3.23 12.81
CA ILE A 42 -9.18 -2.65 14.12
C ILE A 42 -10.37 -3.36 14.76
N HIS A 43 -11.42 -3.65 13.99
CA HIS A 43 -12.60 -4.34 14.50
C HIS A 43 -12.29 -5.75 15.02
N ARG A 44 -11.34 -6.46 14.39
CA ARG A 44 -10.94 -7.83 14.77
C ARG A 44 -9.88 -7.86 15.87
N ALA A 45 -8.83 -7.08 15.72
CA ALA A 45 -7.69 -7.08 16.64
C ALA A 45 -7.85 -6.09 17.80
N GLY A 46 -8.72 -5.09 17.67
CA GLY A 46 -8.79 -3.99 18.62
C GLY A 46 -7.51 -3.15 18.61
N PRO A 47 -7.16 -2.50 19.72
CA PRO A 47 -5.93 -1.70 19.84
C PRO A 47 -4.64 -2.48 19.58
N SER A 48 -4.65 -3.80 19.74
CA SER A 48 -3.49 -4.66 19.48
C SER A 48 -3.03 -4.64 18.01
N VAL A 49 -3.82 -4.07 17.10
CA VAL A 49 -3.41 -3.80 15.71
C VAL A 49 -2.13 -2.98 15.64
N ILE A 50 -1.85 -2.11 16.61
CA ILE A 50 -0.61 -1.34 16.70
C ILE A 50 0.61 -2.28 16.77
N LEU A 51 0.54 -3.34 17.57
CA LEU A 51 1.62 -4.34 17.65
C LEU A 51 1.79 -5.08 16.33
N ILE A 52 0.69 -5.38 15.63
CA ILE A 52 0.75 -6.02 14.30
C ILE A 52 1.56 -5.14 13.35
N TYR A 53 1.24 -3.85 13.26
CA TYR A 53 1.98 -2.91 12.41
C TYR A 53 3.45 -2.78 12.80
N ILE A 54 3.76 -2.75 14.10
CA ILE A 54 5.15 -2.67 14.58
C ILE A 54 5.93 -3.95 14.18
N ILE A 55 5.39 -5.11 14.48
CA ILE A 55 6.07 -6.40 14.22
C ILE A 55 6.30 -6.59 12.71
N PHE A 56 5.25 -6.43 11.92
CA PHE A 56 5.37 -6.58 10.46
C PHE A 56 6.18 -5.45 9.83
N GLY A 57 6.13 -4.23 10.37
CA GLY A 57 6.96 -3.12 9.92
C GLY A 57 8.44 -3.40 10.10
N ILE A 58 8.86 -3.92 11.26
CA ILE A 58 10.25 -4.32 11.50
C ILE A 58 10.65 -5.48 10.56
N PHE A 59 9.79 -6.49 10.43
CA PHE A 59 10.05 -7.61 9.54
C PHE A 59 10.23 -7.17 8.09
N LEU A 60 9.31 -6.34 7.57
CA LEU A 60 9.40 -5.80 6.21
C LEU A 60 10.62 -4.91 6.02
N PHE A 61 10.99 -4.10 7.02
CA PHE A 61 12.20 -3.31 6.97
C PHE A 61 13.46 -4.17 6.79
N LEU A 62 13.59 -5.24 7.58
CA LEU A 62 14.71 -6.17 7.47
C LEU A 62 14.71 -6.90 6.12
N LEU A 63 13.55 -7.33 5.65
CA LEU A 63 13.39 -7.99 4.36
C LEU A 63 13.78 -7.07 3.20
N MET A 64 13.30 -5.82 3.20
CA MET A 64 13.63 -4.84 2.16
C MET A 64 15.11 -4.45 2.18
N ARG A 65 15.72 -4.39 3.37
CA ARG A 65 17.16 -4.17 3.50
C ARG A 65 17.96 -5.32 2.90
N ALA A 66 17.62 -6.56 3.23
CA ALA A 66 18.27 -7.75 2.67
C ALA A 66 18.09 -7.82 1.15
N LEU A 67 16.90 -7.49 0.63
CA LEU A 67 16.66 -7.41 -0.81
C LEU A 67 17.50 -6.32 -1.47
N GLY A 68 17.63 -5.16 -0.83
CA GLY A 68 18.49 -4.07 -1.32
C GLY A 68 19.97 -4.50 -1.40
N GLU A 69 20.49 -5.16 -0.38
CA GLU A 69 21.85 -5.70 -0.37
C GLU A 69 22.04 -6.75 -1.48
N LEU A 70 21.05 -7.60 -1.69
CA LEU A 70 21.07 -8.61 -2.75
C LEU A 70 21.11 -7.96 -4.14
N ILE A 71 20.27 -6.95 -4.42
CA ILE A 71 20.23 -6.24 -5.71
C ILE A 71 21.56 -5.50 -5.95
N MET A 72 22.17 -4.93 -4.91
CA MET A 72 23.47 -4.25 -5.01
C MET A 72 24.63 -5.21 -5.25
N SER A 73 24.48 -6.50 -4.97
CA SER A 73 25.56 -7.50 -5.15
C SER A 73 25.85 -7.81 -6.62
N ASP A 74 24.86 -7.65 -7.51
CA ASP A 74 25.02 -7.87 -8.95
C ASP A 74 24.10 -6.92 -9.74
N LEU A 75 24.68 -5.82 -10.21
CA LEU A 75 23.98 -4.77 -10.95
C LEU A 75 23.59 -5.17 -12.39
N ASN A 76 24.04 -6.32 -12.88
CA ASN A 76 23.63 -6.84 -14.19
C ASN A 76 22.24 -7.48 -14.17
N LYS A 77 21.72 -7.76 -12.98
CA LYS A 77 20.39 -8.31 -12.79
C LYS A 77 19.37 -7.20 -12.67
N HIS A 78 18.20 -7.43 -13.28
CA HIS A 78 17.17 -6.40 -13.37
C HIS A 78 16.06 -6.58 -12.33
N THR A 79 15.87 -7.81 -11.83
CA THR A 79 14.79 -8.15 -10.91
C THR A 79 15.27 -9.11 -9.82
N TYR A 80 14.55 -9.14 -8.69
CA TYR A 80 14.81 -10.14 -7.65
C TYR A 80 14.54 -11.58 -8.14
N ILE A 81 13.75 -11.75 -9.19
CA ILE A 81 13.46 -13.05 -9.81
C ILE A 81 14.73 -13.65 -10.43
N ASP A 82 15.59 -12.80 -11.01
CA ASP A 82 16.86 -13.24 -11.60
C ASP A 82 17.81 -13.87 -10.54
N PHE A 83 17.75 -13.33 -9.30
CA PHE A 83 18.47 -13.91 -8.17
C PHE A 83 17.87 -15.25 -7.74
N ILE A 84 16.53 -15.36 -7.69
CA ILE A 84 15.85 -16.60 -7.37
C ILE A 84 16.19 -17.67 -8.41
N GLU A 85 16.19 -17.33 -9.69
CA GLU A 85 16.58 -18.24 -10.76
C GLU A 85 18.03 -18.73 -10.59
N GLN A 86 18.92 -17.83 -10.22
CA GLN A 86 20.34 -18.16 -10.01
C GLN A 86 20.57 -19.10 -8.82
N TYR A 87 19.92 -18.84 -7.68
CA TYR A 87 20.19 -19.58 -6.44
C TYR A 87 19.30 -20.80 -6.25
N LEU A 88 18.07 -20.77 -6.75
CA LEU A 88 17.07 -21.83 -6.56
C LEU A 88 16.69 -22.56 -7.86
N GLY A 89 17.25 -22.12 -8.99
CA GLY A 89 17.07 -22.76 -10.29
C GLY A 89 15.90 -22.19 -11.11
N LYS A 90 15.94 -22.48 -12.41
CA LYS A 90 15.00 -21.94 -13.42
C LYS A 90 13.53 -22.21 -13.12
N ASN A 91 13.21 -23.41 -12.63
CA ASN A 91 11.83 -23.77 -12.36
C ASN A 91 11.22 -22.90 -11.25
N ILE A 92 11.98 -22.66 -10.18
CA ILE A 92 11.53 -21.81 -9.06
C ILE A 92 11.48 -20.35 -9.49
N GLY A 93 12.45 -19.88 -10.28
CA GLY A 93 12.44 -18.54 -10.88
C GLY A 93 11.19 -18.32 -11.74
N PHE A 94 10.85 -19.28 -12.62
CA PHE A 94 9.64 -19.22 -13.43
C PHE A 94 8.35 -19.16 -12.60
N ILE A 95 8.22 -20.06 -11.61
CA ILE A 95 7.06 -20.08 -10.71
C ILE A 95 6.92 -18.74 -9.97
N THR A 96 8.03 -18.21 -9.45
CA THR A 96 8.04 -16.92 -8.74
C THR A 96 7.63 -15.77 -9.66
N GLY A 97 8.14 -15.74 -10.89
CA GLY A 97 7.74 -14.74 -11.89
C GLY A 97 6.25 -14.80 -12.22
N TYR A 98 5.71 -16.01 -12.38
CA TYR A 98 4.28 -16.21 -12.63
C TYR A 98 3.42 -15.78 -11.43
N LEU A 99 3.81 -16.14 -10.21
CA LEU A 99 3.12 -15.71 -8.99
C LEU A 99 3.18 -14.20 -8.79
N TYR A 100 4.30 -13.57 -9.12
CA TYR A 100 4.44 -12.11 -9.09
C TYR A 100 3.48 -11.44 -10.07
N TRP A 101 3.42 -11.92 -11.30
CA TRP A 101 2.46 -11.44 -12.30
C TRP A 101 1.00 -11.61 -11.84
N LEU A 102 0.66 -12.79 -11.31
CA LEU A 102 -0.67 -13.09 -10.81
C LEU A 102 -1.06 -12.18 -9.62
N SER A 103 -0.11 -11.90 -8.73
CA SER A 103 -0.35 -11.00 -7.59
C SER A 103 -0.69 -9.57 -8.02
N TRP A 104 -0.05 -9.05 -9.09
CA TRP A 104 -0.38 -7.74 -9.65
C TRP A 104 -1.78 -7.70 -10.26
N ILE A 105 -2.21 -8.77 -10.95
CA ILE A 105 -3.57 -8.87 -11.47
C ILE A 105 -4.59 -8.88 -10.34
N THR A 106 -4.35 -9.71 -9.31
CA THR A 106 -5.23 -9.81 -8.15
C THR A 106 -5.33 -8.48 -7.40
N LEU A 107 -4.20 -7.79 -7.23
CA LEU A 107 -4.18 -6.44 -6.64
C LEU A 107 -5.02 -5.46 -7.47
N GLY A 108 -4.87 -5.46 -8.80
CA GLY A 108 -5.67 -4.62 -9.70
C GLY A 108 -7.18 -4.90 -9.59
N MET A 109 -7.57 -6.17 -9.43
CA MET A 109 -8.96 -6.54 -9.19
C MET A 109 -9.47 -6.01 -7.84
N ALA A 110 -8.68 -6.11 -6.78
CA ALA A 110 -9.03 -5.60 -5.46
C ALA A 110 -9.20 -4.07 -5.48
N GLU A 111 -8.27 -3.34 -6.09
CA GLU A 111 -8.31 -1.87 -6.20
C GLU A 111 -9.54 -1.40 -7.01
N THR A 112 -9.86 -2.06 -8.12
CA THR A 112 -11.04 -1.71 -8.94
C THR A 112 -12.36 -2.02 -8.21
N THR A 113 -12.40 -3.10 -7.42
CA THR A 113 -13.56 -3.42 -6.58
C THR A 113 -13.76 -2.37 -5.49
N ALA A 114 -12.69 -1.97 -4.82
CA ALA A 114 -12.72 -0.92 -3.81
C ALA A 114 -13.21 0.42 -4.37
N LEU A 115 -12.83 0.78 -5.59
CA LEU A 115 -13.38 1.95 -6.27
C LEU A 115 -14.90 1.89 -6.39
N GLY A 116 -15.45 0.73 -6.74
CA GLY A 116 -16.90 0.51 -6.79
C GLY A 116 -17.58 0.79 -5.45
N ILE A 117 -16.97 0.36 -4.35
CA ILE A 117 -17.47 0.60 -2.98
C ILE A 117 -17.45 2.10 -2.65
N TYR A 118 -16.34 2.79 -2.94
CA TYR A 118 -16.22 4.23 -2.68
C TYR A 118 -17.23 5.05 -3.49
N PHE A 119 -17.39 4.77 -4.77
CA PHE A 119 -18.35 5.48 -5.62
C PHE A 119 -19.79 5.26 -5.21
N LYS A 120 -20.13 4.11 -4.65
CA LYS A 120 -21.47 3.81 -4.14
C LYS A 120 -21.90 4.74 -2.98
N TYR A 121 -20.92 5.32 -2.25
CA TYR A 121 -21.20 6.29 -1.21
C TYR A 121 -21.84 7.58 -1.76
N TRP A 122 -21.35 8.07 -2.90
CA TRP A 122 -21.88 9.29 -3.54
C TRP A 122 -23.01 8.97 -4.55
N PHE A 123 -22.95 7.80 -5.17
CA PHE A 123 -23.88 7.38 -6.23
C PHE A 123 -24.48 5.98 -5.91
N PRO A 124 -25.45 5.89 -4.97
CA PRO A 124 -25.97 4.59 -4.51
C PRO A 124 -26.60 3.72 -5.61
N THR A 125 -27.11 4.33 -6.69
CA THR A 125 -27.74 3.66 -7.82
C THR A 125 -26.75 3.16 -8.87
N LEU A 126 -25.48 3.58 -8.79
CA LEU A 126 -24.46 3.21 -9.75
C LEU A 126 -24.03 1.75 -9.54
N LYS A 127 -23.97 0.99 -10.63
CA LYS A 127 -23.45 -0.39 -10.57
C LYS A 127 -21.96 -0.38 -10.23
N PRO A 128 -21.46 -1.16 -9.24
CA PRO A 128 -20.10 -1.08 -8.74
C PRO A 128 -18.97 -1.30 -9.78
N TRP A 129 -19.26 -2.04 -10.84
CA TRP A 129 -18.27 -2.33 -11.89
C TRP A 129 -18.02 -1.14 -12.83
N ILE A 130 -18.96 -0.17 -12.93
CA ILE A 130 -18.85 0.96 -13.87
C ILE A 130 -17.64 1.86 -13.54
N PRO A 131 -17.43 2.33 -12.29
CA PRO A 131 -16.25 3.11 -11.93
C PRO A 131 -14.95 2.38 -12.20
N GLY A 132 -14.91 1.07 -11.95
CA GLY A 132 -13.74 0.23 -12.23
C GLY A 132 -13.34 0.24 -13.70
N ILE A 133 -14.29 0.00 -14.61
CA ILE A 133 -14.02 0.00 -16.05
C ILE A 133 -13.58 1.40 -16.52
N ILE A 134 -14.27 2.45 -16.08
CA ILE A 134 -13.92 3.82 -16.45
C ILE A 134 -12.49 4.14 -16.02
N THR A 135 -12.11 3.78 -14.80
CA THR A 135 -10.75 4.01 -14.28
C THR A 135 -9.70 3.23 -15.07
N ILE A 136 -9.96 1.95 -15.38
CA ILE A 136 -9.03 1.14 -16.18
C ILE A 136 -8.82 1.77 -17.58
N VAL A 137 -9.89 2.20 -18.23
CA VAL A 137 -9.80 2.84 -19.55
C VAL A 137 -9.02 4.15 -19.47
N ILE A 138 -9.28 5.00 -18.47
CA ILE A 138 -8.55 6.26 -18.27
C ILE A 138 -7.06 5.99 -18.05
N LEU A 139 -6.72 5.05 -17.15
CA LEU A 139 -5.34 4.70 -16.85
C LEU A 139 -4.63 4.13 -18.07
N LEU A 140 -5.31 3.29 -18.86
CA LEU A 140 -4.78 2.76 -20.12
C LEU A 140 -4.46 3.89 -21.10
N LEU A 141 -5.39 4.82 -21.33
CA LEU A 141 -5.18 5.96 -22.21
C LEU A 141 -4.00 6.82 -21.77
N ILE A 142 -3.91 7.13 -20.47
CA ILE A 142 -2.80 7.91 -19.90
C ILE A 142 -1.46 7.19 -20.11
N ASN A 143 -1.43 5.88 -19.92
CA ASN A 143 -0.22 5.07 -20.09
C ASN A 143 0.24 5.03 -21.56
N LEU A 144 -0.70 5.00 -22.50
CA LEU A 144 -0.42 5.03 -23.93
C LEU A 144 0.15 6.40 -24.40
N ILE A 145 -0.23 7.50 -23.71
CA ILE A 145 0.22 8.84 -24.10
C ILE A 145 1.70 9.06 -23.73
N SER A 146 2.08 8.86 -22.49
CA SER A 146 3.46 9.06 -22.04
C SER A 146 3.72 8.53 -20.63
N ALA A 147 4.80 7.77 -20.47
CA ALA A 147 5.30 7.33 -19.15
C ALA A 147 5.64 8.51 -18.20
N ARG A 148 6.03 9.68 -18.76
CA ARG A 148 6.31 10.88 -17.95
C ARG A 148 5.01 11.47 -17.37
N VAL A 149 3.94 11.53 -18.15
CA VAL A 149 2.63 12.01 -17.70
C VAL A 149 2.10 11.09 -16.61
N PHE A 150 2.21 9.78 -16.80
CA PHE A 150 1.85 8.78 -15.80
C PHE A 150 2.62 8.97 -14.49
N GLY A 151 3.96 9.09 -14.54
CA GLY A 151 4.79 9.31 -13.36
C GLY A 151 4.48 10.62 -12.60
N ASN A 152 4.15 11.69 -13.32
CA ASN A 152 3.75 12.96 -12.69
C ASN A 152 2.39 12.86 -12.01
N LEU A 153 1.44 12.13 -12.59
CA LEU A 153 0.13 11.88 -11.98
C LEU A 153 0.27 11.01 -10.72
N GLU A 154 1.05 9.95 -10.81
CA GLU A 154 1.34 9.07 -9.67
C GLU A 154 1.99 9.83 -8.51
N PHE A 155 2.97 10.70 -8.82
CA PHE A 155 3.58 11.59 -7.85
C PHE A 155 2.56 12.54 -7.19
N SER A 156 1.67 13.15 -7.98
CA SER A 156 0.64 14.06 -7.47
C SER A 156 -0.35 13.31 -6.55
N PHE A 157 -0.80 12.13 -6.95
CA PHE A 157 -1.66 11.29 -6.13
C PHE A 157 -0.96 10.80 -4.85
N ALA A 158 0.34 10.51 -4.90
CA ALA A 158 1.12 10.17 -3.72
C ALA A 158 1.15 11.31 -2.70
N ILE A 159 1.37 12.55 -3.15
CA ILE A 159 1.31 13.72 -2.28
C ILE A 159 -0.06 13.89 -1.64
N ILE A 160 -1.15 13.78 -2.41
CA ILE A 160 -2.52 13.90 -1.89
C ILE A 160 -2.75 12.86 -0.78
N LYS A 161 -2.37 11.59 -0.99
CA LYS A 161 -2.50 10.54 0.01
C LYS A 161 -1.73 10.87 1.30
N ILE A 162 -0.47 11.31 1.18
CA ILE A 162 0.37 11.65 2.34
C ILE A 162 -0.20 12.84 3.11
N VAL A 163 -0.59 13.91 2.41
CA VAL A 163 -1.20 15.10 3.02
C VAL A 163 -2.50 14.75 3.73
N THR A 164 -3.33 13.90 3.13
CA THR A 164 -4.58 13.42 3.74
C THR A 164 -4.33 12.66 5.04
N ILE A 165 -3.33 11.77 5.06
CA ILE A 165 -2.98 11.03 6.28
C ILE A 165 -2.48 11.96 7.36
N ILE A 166 -1.58 12.90 7.03
CA ILE A 166 -1.05 13.88 7.98
C ILE A 166 -2.18 14.75 8.55
N ALA A 167 -3.06 15.25 7.68
CA ALA A 167 -4.21 16.04 8.10
C ALA A 167 -5.14 15.26 9.04
N PHE A 168 -5.37 13.98 8.75
CA PHE A 168 -6.18 13.10 9.60
C PHE A 168 -5.52 12.86 10.96
N VAL A 169 -4.21 12.62 11.00
CA VAL A 169 -3.45 12.48 12.26
C VAL A 169 -3.53 13.77 13.09
N ILE A 170 -3.31 14.92 12.46
CA ILE A 170 -3.42 16.23 13.14
C ILE A 170 -4.83 16.44 13.71
N LEU A 171 -5.86 16.11 12.93
CA LEU A 171 -7.26 16.21 13.38
C LEU A 171 -7.52 15.33 14.60
N ILE A 172 -7.07 14.09 14.58
CA ILE A 172 -7.25 13.18 15.73
C ILE A 172 -6.52 13.69 16.96
N LEU A 173 -5.28 14.16 16.80
CA LEU A 173 -4.51 14.76 17.92
C LEU A 173 -5.20 16.01 18.48
N TYR A 174 -5.72 16.87 17.62
CA TYR A 174 -6.49 18.03 18.03
C TYR A 174 -7.74 17.64 18.84
N LEU A 175 -8.53 16.67 18.34
CA LEU A 175 -9.72 16.19 19.05
C LEU A 175 -9.37 15.54 20.39
N LEU A 176 -8.24 14.84 20.47
CA LEU A 176 -7.77 14.20 21.69
C LEU A 176 -7.37 15.25 22.76
N VAL A 177 -6.67 16.32 22.36
CA VAL A 177 -6.24 17.40 23.27
C VAL A 177 -7.41 18.25 23.73
N THR A 178 -8.37 18.53 22.84
CA THR A 178 -9.54 19.38 23.14
C THR A 178 -10.69 18.61 23.81
N GLY A 179 -10.57 17.28 23.98
CA GLY A 179 -11.67 16.46 24.49
C GLY A 179 -12.87 16.44 23.55
N GLY A 180 -12.62 16.54 22.22
CA GLY A 180 -13.64 16.58 21.20
C GLY A 180 -14.55 15.35 21.22
N LYS A 181 -15.82 15.51 20.81
CA LYS A 181 -16.78 14.42 20.68
C LYS A 181 -17.01 14.13 19.20
N THR A 182 -17.02 12.86 18.85
CA THR A 182 -17.46 12.39 17.54
C THR A 182 -18.88 11.81 17.66
N SER A 183 -19.50 11.48 16.52
CA SER A 183 -20.78 10.77 16.50
C SER A 183 -20.77 9.43 17.22
N PHE A 184 -19.59 8.86 17.47
CA PHE A 184 -19.38 7.58 18.16
C PHE A 184 -18.99 7.73 19.64
N GLY A 185 -18.82 8.95 20.14
CA GLY A 185 -18.47 9.23 21.53
C GLY A 185 -17.27 10.18 21.71
N PRO A 186 -16.83 10.40 22.95
CA PRO A 186 -15.68 11.23 23.25
C PRO A 186 -14.38 10.57 22.76
N VAL A 187 -13.47 11.39 22.22
CA VAL A 187 -12.14 10.93 21.81
C VAL A 187 -11.23 10.94 23.05
N SER A 188 -10.82 9.78 23.52
CA SER A 188 -10.00 9.63 24.73
C SER A 188 -9.05 8.44 24.60
N PHE A 189 -7.94 8.46 25.33
CA PHE A 189 -7.06 7.30 25.48
C PHE A 189 -7.75 6.12 26.20
N ALA A 190 -8.79 6.38 26.99
CA ALA A 190 -9.61 5.33 27.61
C ALA A 190 -10.23 4.39 26.56
N ASN A 191 -10.51 4.88 25.33
CA ASN A 191 -11.02 4.06 24.25
C ASN A 191 -10.09 2.90 23.84
N LEU A 192 -8.82 2.94 24.25
CA LEU A 192 -7.87 1.83 24.03
C LEU A 192 -8.09 0.67 25.02
N ASP A 193 -8.81 0.91 26.13
CA ASP A 193 -9.00 -0.09 27.18
C ASP A 193 -10.49 -0.41 27.48
N ASP A 194 -11.39 0.54 27.24
CA ASP A 194 -12.82 0.45 27.61
C ASP A 194 -13.60 -0.65 26.87
N HIS A 195 -13.12 -1.16 25.75
CA HIS A 195 -13.83 -2.11 24.88
C HIS A 195 -13.24 -3.53 24.93
N GLY A 196 -12.82 -4.00 26.10
CA GLY A 196 -12.26 -5.33 26.32
C GLY A 196 -10.73 -5.35 26.42
N GLY A 197 -10.13 -4.18 26.67
CA GLY A 197 -8.70 -4.01 26.85
C GLY A 197 -7.91 -3.97 25.54
N PHE A 198 -6.59 -3.89 25.68
CA PHE A 198 -5.68 -3.79 24.54
C PHE A 198 -5.80 -4.98 23.55
N PHE A 199 -6.08 -6.18 24.06
CA PHE A 199 -6.41 -7.37 23.26
C PHE A 199 -7.90 -7.66 23.33
N ALA A 200 -8.74 -6.77 22.80
CA ALA A 200 -10.20 -6.79 22.91
C ALA A 200 -10.86 -8.14 22.57
N ARG A 201 -10.27 -8.94 21.69
CA ARG A 201 -10.73 -10.30 21.33
C ARG A 201 -9.71 -11.39 21.65
N GLY A 202 -8.78 -11.11 22.58
CA GLY A 202 -7.73 -12.02 23.00
C GLY A 202 -6.77 -12.42 21.88
N SER A 203 -6.03 -13.51 22.08
CA SER A 203 -5.05 -14.01 21.10
C SER A 203 -5.66 -14.40 19.75
N LYS A 204 -6.90 -14.86 19.71
CA LYS A 204 -7.60 -15.19 18.45
C LYS A 204 -7.82 -13.96 17.59
N GLY A 205 -8.27 -12.85 18.17
CA GLY A 205 -8.46 -11.59 17.45
C GLY A 205 -7.15 -11.02 16.92
N PHE A 206 -6.10 -11.09 17.73
CA PHE A 206 -4.76 -10.68 17.32
C PHE A 206 -4.24 -11.50 16.13
N LEU A 207 -4.33 -12.84 16.19
CA LEU A 207 -3.92 -13.71 15.09
C LEU A 207 -4.75 -13.48 13.81
N GLN A 208 -6.06 -13.25 13.95
CA GLN A 208 -6.90 -12.90 12.80
C GLN A 208 -6.49 -11.56 12.18
N GLY A 209 -6.13 -10.58 12.99
CA GLY A 209 -5.57 -9.32 12.50
C GLY A 209 -4.24 -9.50 11.76
N CYS A 210 -3.35 -10.37 12.27
CA CYS A 210 -2.12 -10.73 11.58
C CYS A 210 -2.38 -11.39 10.22
N LEU A 211 -3.33 -12.31 10.14
CA LEU A 211 -3.70 -12.99 8.89
C LEU A 211 -4.30 -12.01 7.87
N LEU A 212 -5.12 -11.07 8.31
CA LEU A 212 -5.67 -10.02 7.44
C LEU A 212 -4.59 -9.10 6.88
N TYR A 213 -3.61 -8.75 7.68
CA TYR A 213 -2.50 -7.91 7.25
C TYR A 213 -1.65 -8.60 6.16
N THR A 214 -1.52 -9.94 6.25
CA THR A 214 -0.71 -10.73 5.31
C THR A 214 -1.50 -11.29 4.14
N SER A 215 -2.82 -11.39 4.24
CA SER A 215 -3.69 -12.01 3.22
C SER A 215 -5.06 -11.37 3.24
N PRO A 216 -5.30 -10.32 2.43
CA PRO A 216 -6.63 -9.74 2.29
C PRO A 216 -7.61 -10.83 1.82
N SER A 217 -8.63 -11.10 2.64
CA SER A 217 -9.63 -12.12 2.34
C SER A 217 -10.68 -11.55 1.37
N PRO A 218 -11.10 -12.31 0.35
CA PRO A 218 -12.21 -11.91 -0.54
C PRO A 218 -13.54 -11.69 0.19
N ARG A 219 -13.70 -12.20 1.42
CA ARG A 219 -14.90 -11.99 2.25
C ARG A 219 -15.04 -10.57 2.79
N ASP A 220 -13.97 -9.79 2.78
CA ASP A 220 -13.95 -8.43 3.29
C ASP A 220 -14.40 -7.41 2.23
N LEU A 221 -14.74 -7.88 1.04
CA LEU A 221 -15.19 -7.10 -0.12
C LEU A 221 -16.66 -7.30 -0.46
N SER A 222 -17.42 -8.08 0.35
CA SER A 222 -18.86 -8.35 0.13
C SER A 222 -19.77 -7.49 0.98
#